data_fff5bea9548c787880dffdfa6e2941ab
#
_entry.id   fff5bea9548c787880dffdfa6e2941ab
#
_cell.length_a   1.000
_cell.length_b   1.000
_cell.length_c   1.000
_cell.angle_alpha   90.00
_cell.angle_beta   90.00
_cell.angle_gamma   90.00
#
_symmetry.space_group_name_H-M   'P 1'
#
loop_
_entity.id
_entity.type
_entity.pdbx_description
1 polymer ?
#
loop_
_entity_poly.entity_id
_entity_poly.type
_entity_poly.pdbx_seq_one_letter_code
_entity_poly.pdbx_strand_id
1 'polypeptide(L)'
;MGSKDLPVNECKRKLVLPNPNIESMDEDILYHFALGTKSHDLKAMFGDVKFVCMGGSPRRMEAFAQYIMEELGYSLPAGQGLVNIARATDRYALYKVGPVLAASHGMGMPSMSIMMHEIIKVLYYAGTTDVLFFRLGTSGGLGLEPGSVVVTEQAVDPLLKTQLDMAILGKVVSRPAVLDADLADEILACARPDDNFITIKGKTMCTNDFYEGQGRLDGAFCHYTEQEKMDFLKEIHKQGVRNIEMESICFAAMCHHANIKGAVVCVTLLDRLKGDQVSTPHDVLSEWGQRPAIIVGRLIKKKLNKE
;
A
#
# COMPACT_ATOMS: atom_id res chain seq x y z
N MET A 1 47.83 -8.29 -15.33
CA MET A 1 46.81 -7.75 -16.24
C MET A 1 45.47 -7.90 -15.51
N GLY A 2 45.03 -6.82 -14.85
CA GLY A 2 43.77 -6.82 -14.10
C GLY A 2 42.62 -6.58 -15.07
N SER A 3 41.63 -7.47 -15.09
CA SER A 3 40.38 -7.25 -15.77
C SER A 3 39.63 -6.13 -15.03
N LYS A 4 39.46 -5.00 -15.69
CA LYS A 4 38.54 -3.97 -15.24
C LYS A 4 37.13 -4.51 -15.47
N ASP A 5 36.40 -4.83 -14.40
CA ASP A 5 34.98 -5.05 -14.44
C ASP A 5 34.31 -3.77 -14.96
N LEU A 6 33.74 -3.86 -16.15
CA LEU A 6 32.89 -2.81 -16.70
C LEU A 6 31.66 -2.67 -15.80
N PRO A 7 31.17 -1.45 -15.48
CA PRO A 7 29.98 -1.28 -14.70
C PRO A 7 28.81 -1.95 -15.43
N VAL A 8 28.15 -2.89 -14.77
CA VAL A 8 26.89 -3.47 -15.24
C VAL A 8 25.90 -2.31 -15.33
N ASN A 9 25.55 -1.95 -16.54
CA ASN A 9 24.54 -0.93 -16.83
C ASN A 9 23.21 -1.54 -16.41
N GLU A 10 22.81 -1.37 -15.15
CA GLU A 10 21.50 -1.82 -14.67
C GLU A 10 20.42 -1.09 -15.49
N CYS A 11 19.76 -1.85 -16.34
CA CYS A 11 18.68 -1.32 -17.16
C CYS A 11 17.56 -0.83 -16.23
N LYS A 12 17.32 0.48 -16.18
CA LYS A 12 16.30 1.10 -15.35
C LYS A 12 14.93 0.50 -15.65
N ARG A 13 14.25 0.02 -14.61
CA ARG A 13 12.92 -0.58 -14.74
C ARG A 13 11.89 0.50 -15.03
N LYS A 14 11.23 0.40 -16.17
CA LYS A 14 10.15 1.29 -16.58
C LYS A 14 8.79 0.73 -16.15
N LEU A 15 7.86 1.63 -15.84
CA LEU A 15 6.47 1.27 -15.70
C LEU A 15 5.93 0.77 -17.05
N VAL A 16 5.07 -0.24 -16.98
CA VAL A 16 4.39 -0.80 -18.13
C VAL A 16 2.90 -0.47 -18.04
N LEU A 17 2.36 0.17 -19.09
CA LEU A 17 0.91 0.36 -19.27
C LEU A 17 0.43 -0.51 -20.41
N PRO A 18 -0.09 -1.72 -20.16
CA PRO A 18 -0.58 -2.60 -21.21
C PRO A 18 -1.95 -2.14 -21.72
N ASN A 19 -2.06 -0.88 -22.14
CA ASN A 19 -3.25 -0.26 -22.71
C ASN A 19 -2.88 0.54 -23.96
N PRO A 20 -3.13 0.02 -25.15
CA PRO A 20 -2.77 0.70 -26.40
C PRO A 20 -3.54 2.00 -26.65
N ASN A 21 -4.65 2.23 -25.93
CA ASN A 21 -5.45 3.44 -26.12
C ASN A 21 -4.83 4.67 -25.44
N ILE A 22 -3.88 4.48 -24.50
CA ILE A 22 -3.24 5.61 -23.80
C ILE A 22 -2.53 6.56 -24.78
N GLU A 23 -1.81 6.01 -25.75
CA GLU A 23 -1.04 6.80 -26.73
C GLU A 23 -1.92 7.50 -27.76
N SER A 24 -3.18 7.05 -27.94
CA SER A 24 -4.14 7.65 -28.86
C SER A 24 -5.00 8.76 -28.25
N MET A 25 -4.91 8.97 -26.92
CA MET A 25 -5.65 10.03 -26.25
C MET A 25 -5.05 11.40 -26.57
N ASP A 26 -5.90 12.33 -27.00
CA ASP A 26 -5.51 13.74 -27.18
C ASP A 26 -5.17 14.40 -25.83
N GLU A 27 -5.96 14.10 -24.80
CA GLU A 27 -5.74 14.48 -23.41
C GLU A 27 -6.19 13.36 -22.47
N ASP A 28 -5.40 13.05 -21.47
CA ASP A 28 -5.80 12.15 -20.37
C ASP A 28 -6.11 12.99 -19.14
N ILE A 29 -7.37 12.94 -18.70
CA ILE A 29 -7.86 13.63 -17.49
C ILE A 29 -7.92 12.63 -16.34
N LEU A 30 -7.05 12.81 -15.36
CA LEU A 30 -6.99 12.04 -14.13
C LEU A 30 -8.02 12.63 -13.15
N TYR A 31 -9.27 12.25 -13.35
CA TYR A 31 -10.44 12.91 -12.77
C TYR A 31 -10.40 12.98 -11.24
N HIS A 32 -9.96 11.90 -10.57
CA HIS A 32 -9.99 11.83 -9.12
C HIS A 32 -8.84 12.60 -8.43
N PHE A 33 -7.81 12.98 -9.20
CA PHE A 33 -6.76 13.89 -8.73
C PHE A 33 -6.90 15.31 -9.25
N ALA A 34 -7.85 15.56 -10.15
CA ALA A 34 -7.99 16.82 -10.90
C ALA A 34 -6.69 17.21 -11.63
N LEU A 35 -5.98 16.24 -12.20
CA LEU A 35 -4.79 16.43 -13.01
C LEU A 35 -5.06 16.07 -14.46
N GLY A 36 -4.35 16.67 -15.40
CA GLY A 36 -4.49 16.32 -16.81
C GLY A 36 -3.18 16.57 -17.56
N THR A 37 -2.97 15.81 -18.64
CA THR A 37 -1.74 15.87 -19.43
C THR A 37 -1.54 17.17 -20.19
N LYS A 38 -2.61 17.92 -20.45
CA LYS A 38 -2.53 19.25 -21.07
C LYS A 38 -2.55 20.41 -20.07
N SER A 39 -3.16 20.19 -18.90
CA SER A 39 -3.34 21.22 -17.87
C SER A 39 -2.20 21.29 -16.86
N HIS A 40 -1.39 20.24 -16.76
CA HIS A 40 -0.31 20.13 -15.77
C HIS A 40 0.97 19.59 -16.41
N ASP A 41 2.12 20.13 -16.01
CA ASP A 41 3.42 19.55 -16.33
C ASP A 41 3.72 18.41 -15.35
N LEU A 42 3.17 17.22 -15.66
CA LEU A 42 3.31 16.04 -14.80
C LEU A 42 4.78 15.62 -14.63
N LYS A 43 5.64 15.89 -15.64
CA LYS A 43 7.06 15.59 -15.56
C LYS A 43 7.77 16.51 -14.56
N ALA A 44 7.50 17.80 -14.58
CA ALA A 44 8.04 18.74 -13.61
C ALA A 44 7.52 18.45 -12.19
N MET A 45 6.25 18.04 -12.06
CA MET A 45 5.64 17.78 -10.77
C MET A 45 6.10 16.45 -10.14
N PHE A 46 6.28 15.38 -10.92
CA PHE A 46 6.44 14.03 -10.38
C PHE A 46 7.64 13.24 -10.94
N GLY A 47 8.43 13.81 -11.87
CA GLY A 47 9.52 13.11 -12.54
C GLY A 47 10.66 12.61 -11.63
N ASP A 48 10.78 13.17 -10.42
CA ASP A 48 11.73 12.80 -9.39
C ASP A 48 11.20 11.77 -8.38
N VAL A 49 9.94 11.32 -8.51
CA VAL A 49 9.33 10.36 -7.58
C VAL A 49 10.01 9.00 -7.68
N LYS A 50 10.45 8.49 -6.53
CA LYS A 50 11.06 7.15 -6.36
C LYS A 50 10.23 6.24 -5.45
N PHE A 51 9.43 6.82 -4.58
CA PHE A 51 8.63 6.08 -3.59
C PHE A 51 7.20 6.56 -3.60
N VAL A 52 6.25 5.63 -3.67
CA VAL A 52 4.83 5.91 -3.48
C VAL A 52 4.36 5.17 -2.25
N CYS A 53 3.92 5.92 -1.25
CA CYS A 53 3.35 5.38 -0.01
C CYS A 53 1.86 5.68 0.02
N MET A 54 1.04 4.67 0.29
CA MET A 54 -0.40 4.83 0.25
C MET A 54 -1.09 4.16 1.43
N GLY A 55 -2.13 4.80 1.94
CA GLY A 55 -2.91 4.33 3.08
C GLY A 55 -4.38 4.70 2.98
N GLY A 56 -5.23 4.12 3.84
CA GLY A 56 -6.69 4.24 3.72
C GLY A 56 -7.26 5.62 4.08
N SER A 57 -6.54 6.44 4.86
CA SER A 57 -7.08 7.68 5.43
C SER A 57 -6.29 8.91 4.99
N PRO A 58 -6.96 9.99 4.51
CA PRO A 58 -6.28 11.26 4.20
C PRO A 58 -5.43 11.79 5.36
N ARG A 59 -5.99 11.78 6.57
CA ARG A 59 -5.30 12.26 7.78
C ARG A 59 -4.01 11.47 8.09
N ARG A 60 -4.05 10.14 7.94
CA ARG A 60 -2.83 9.32 8.15
C ARG A 60 -1.77 9.58 7.09
N MET A 61 -2.18 9.82 5.84
CA MET A 61 -1.23 10.10 4.77
C MET A 61 -0.63 11.50 4.85
N GLU A 62 -1.38 12.47 5.37
CA GLU A 62 -0.84 13.77 5.74
C GLU A 62 0.19 13.67 6.87
N ALA A 63 -0.13 12.94 7.95
CA ALA A 63 0.79 12.68 9.04
C ALA A 63 2.05 11.92 8.58
N PHE A 64 1.90 10.94 7.67
CA PHE A 64 3.03 10.28 7.03
C PHE A 64 3.90 11.24 6.22
N ALA A 65 3.29 12.13 5.43
CA ALA A 65 4.03 13.12 4.65
C ALA A 65 4.81 14.10 5.55
N GLN A 66 4.23 14.51 6.68
CA GLN A 66 4.93 15.32 7.69
C GLN A 66 6.10 14.54 8.31
N TYR A 67 5.85 13.30 8.75
CA TYR A 67 6.88 12.42 9.30
C TYR A 67 8.06 12.23 8.33
N ILE A 68 7.77 11.92 7.05
CA ILE A 68 8.83 11.69 6.06
C ILE A 68 9.58 12.97 5.71
N MET A 69 8.91 14.13 5.79
CA MET A 69 9.56 15.43 5.60
C MET A 69 10.61 15.69 6.68
N GLU A 70 10.29 15.39 7.93
CA GLU A 70 11.22 15.52 9.07
C GLU A 70 12.37 14.51 8.94
N GLU A 71 12.06 13.23 8.67
CA GLU A 71 13.04 12.15 8.54
C GLU A 71 14.06 12.36 7.41
N LEU A 72 13.65 13.01 6.33
CA LEU A 72 14.51 13.31 5.18
C LEU A 72 15.13 14.70 5.25
N GLY A 73 14.87 15.47 6.30
CA GLY A 73 15.41 16.82 6.49
C GLY A 73 14.88 17.86 5.52
N TYR A 74 13.69 17.66 4.95
CA TYR A 74 13.03 18.67 4.14
C TYR A 74 12.33 19.69 5.06
N SER A 75 12.36 20.96 4.65
CA SER A 75 11.65 22.05 5.33
C SER A 75 10.85 22.85 4.33
N LEU A 76 9.71 23.34 4.75
CA LEU A 76 8.90 24.27 3.99
C LEU A 76 9.24 25.72 4.40
N PRO A 77 9.08 26.69 3.50
CA PRO A 77 9.19 28.10 3.86
C PRO A 77 8.27 28.47 5.03
N ALA A 78 8.69 29.42 5.85
CA ALA A 78 7.91 29.85 7.00
C ALA A 78 6.48 30.26 6.60
N GLY A 79 5.49 29.73 7.33
CA GLY A 79 4.07 29.96 7.07
C GLY A 79 3.45 29.09 5.99
N GLN A 80 4.20 28.19 5.35
CA GLN A 80 3.68 27.23 4.41
C GLN A 80 3.50 25.85 5.07
N GLY A 81 2.41 25.15 4.72
CA GLY A 81 2.13 23.74 5.08
C GLY A 81 2.19 22.82 3.88
N LEU A 82 2.15 21.52 4.13
CA LEU A 82 1.98 20.51 3.06
C LEU A 82 0.68 20.77 2.29
N VAL A 83 0.78 20.78 0.98
CA VAL A 83 -0.38 21.00 0.10
C VAL A 83 -0.91 19.67 -0.38
N ASN A 84 -2.20 19.42 -0.16
CA ASN A 84 -2.92 18.33 -0.83
C ASN A 84 -3.06 18.69 -2.31
N ILE A 85 -2.30 18.00 -3.18
CA ILE A 85 -2.28 18.22 -4.63
C ILE A 85 -3.66 17.92 -5.24
N ALA A 86 -4.37 16.90 -4.72
CA ALA A 86 -5.70 16.48 -5.16
C ALA A 86 -6.85 17.27 -4.48
N ARG A 87 -6.57 18.41 -3.86
CA ARG A 87 -7.56 19.18 -3.08
C ARG A 87 -8.77 19.69 -3.87
N ALA A 88 -8.70 19.69 -5.19
CA ALA A 88 -9.83 20.07 -6.05
C ALA A 88 -10.93 18.99 -6.11
N THR A 89 -10.65 17.80 -5.58
CA THR A 89 -11.61 16.70 -5.43
C THR A 89 -11.65 16.24 -3.97
N ASP A 90 -12.80 15.74 -3.52
CA ASP A 90 -12.96 15.20 -2.15
C ASP A 90 -12.72 13.69 -2.09
N ARG A 91 -12.08 13.11 -3.12
CA ARG A 91 -11.95 11.66 -3.25
C ARG A 91 -10.69 11.10 -2.59
N TYR A 92 -9.55 11.72 -2.89
CA TYR A 92 -8.24 11.28 -2.44
C TYR A 92 -7.42 12.47 -1.94
N ALA A 93 -6.47 12.21 -1.07
CA ALA A 93 -5.42 13.16 -0.72
C ALA A 93 -4.09 12.72 -1.34
N LEU A 94 -3.32 13.67 -1.83
CA LEU A 94 -2.04 13.46 -2.48
C LEU A 94 -1.03 14.50 -2.02
N TYR A 95 0.05 14.06 -1.37
CA TYR A 95 1.13 14.92 -0.88
C TYR A 95 2.46 14.47 -1.47
N LYS A 96 3.33 15.44 -1.81
CA LYS A 96 4.67 15.14 -2.31
C LYS A 96 5.72 15.79 -1.42
N VAL A 97 6.70 14.98 -0.99
CA VAL A 97 7.85 15.39 -0.17
C VAL A 97 9.12 14.88 -0.84
N GLY A 98 9.84 15.74 -1.54
CA GLY A 98 10.99 15.32 -2.34
C GLY A 98 10.61 14.14 -3.25
N PRO A 99 11.36 13.02 -3.22
CA PRO A 99 11.08 11.87 -4.07
C PRO A 99 9.96 10.95 -3.54
N VAL A 100 9.25 11.32 -2.48
CA VAL A 100 8.17 10.53 -1.86
C VAL A 100 6.81 11.13 -2.19
N LEU A 101 5.92 10.28 -2.73
CA LEU A 101 4.52 10.60 -2.96
C LEU A 101 3.67 9.85 -1.93
N ALA A 102 2.87 10.57 -1.17
CA ALA A 102 1.96 10.04 -0.16
C ALA A 102 0.52 10.18 -0.63
N ALA A 103 -0.24 9.09 -0.71
CA ALA A 103 -1.61 9.09 -1.23
C ALA A 103 -2.58 8.36 -0.31
N SER A 104 -3.81 8.88 -0.17
CA SER A 104 -4.89 8.12 0.47
C SER A 104 -5.72 7.37 -0.56
N HIS A 105 -6.06 6.10 -0.28
CA HIS A 105 -6.84 5.27 -1.20
C HIS A 105 -8.27 4.98 -0.74
N GLY A 106 -8.71 5.50 0.41
CA GLY A 106 -10.02 5.16 0.97
C GLY A 106 -10.06 3.73 1.51
N MET A 107 -11.20 3.04 1.34
CA MET A 107 -11.41 1.66 1.78
C MET A 107 -11.85 0.76 0.63
N GLY A 108 -11.32 -0.46 0.64
CA GLY A 108 -11.71 -1.54 -0.26
C GLY A 108 -11.06 -1.49 -1.65
N MET A 109 -11.09 -2.63 -2.32
CA MET A 109 -10.45 -2.82 -3.62
C MET A 109 -10.93 -1.88 -4.71
N PRO A 110 -12.24 -1.52 -4.83
CA PRO A 110 -12.69 -0.56 -5.86
C PRO A 110 -12.05 0.82 -5.69
N SER A 111 -11.98 1.35 -4.46
CA SER A 111 -11.35 2.65 -4.20
C SER A 111 -9.84 2.61 -4.45
N MET A 112 -9.16 1.56 -3.99
CA MET A 112 -7.75 1.31 -4.26
C MET A 112 -7.48 1.25 -5.77
N SER A 113 -8.28 0.51 -6.53
CA SER A 113 -8.12 0.34 -7.97
C SER A 113 -8.18 1.65 -8.73
N ILE A 114 -9.16 2.50 -8.43
CA ILE A 114 -9.31 3.82 -9.06
C ILE A 114 -8.05 4.66 -8.83
N MET A 115 -7.64 4.79 -7.57
CA MET A 115 -6.46 5.57 -7.19
C MET A 115 -5.19 5.04 -7.85
N MET A 116 -4.99 3.71 -7.86
CA MET A 116 -3.82 3.06 -8.46
C MET A 116 -3.73 3.31 -9.96
N HIS A 117 -4.86 3.24 -10.70
CA HIS A 117 -4.87 3.56 -12.12
C HIS A 117 -4.36 4.98 -12.39
N GLU A 118 -4.82 5.95 -11.61
CA GLU A 118 -4.43 7.34 -11.83
C GLU A 118 -2.98 7.62 -11.38
N ILE A 119 -2.52 7.08 -10.24
CA ILE A 119 -1.11 7.22 -9.83
C ILE A 119 -0.14 6.58 -10.83
N ILE A 120 -0.44 5.37 -11.30
CA ILE A 120 0.41 4.69 -12.29
C ILE A 120 0.49 5.53 -13.57
N LYS A 121 -0.62 6.12 -14.03
CA LYS A 121 -0.61 7.02 -15.19
C LYS A 121 0.15 8.32 -14.94
N VAL A 122 -0.02 8.95 -13.77
CA VAL A 122 0.78 10.14 -13.37
C VAL A 122 2.27 9.85 -13.52
N LEU A 123 2.73 8.73 -12.96
CA LEU A 123 4.15 8.37 -12.98
C LEU A 123 4.64 7.95 -14.36
N TYR A 124 3.79 7.32 -15.16
CA TYR A 124 4.09 7.00 -16.54
C TYR A 124 4.31 8.27 -17.37
N TYR A 125 3.39 9.25 -17.31
CA TYR A 125 3.53 10.52 -17.98
C TYR A 125 4.70 11.37 -17.45
N ALA A 126 5.01 11.24 -16.17
CA ALA A 126 6.18 11.87 -15.56
C ALA A 126 7.51 11.23 -16.01
N GLY A 127 7.49 10.05 -16.63
CA GLY A 127 8.68 9.33 -17.11
C GLY A 127 9.52 8.74 -15.98
N THR A 128 8.92 8.42 -14.83
CA THR A 128 9.63 7.86 -13.70
C THR A 128 10.08 6.42 -13.96
N THR A 129 11.18 6.04 -13.31
CA THR A 129 11.75 4.68 -13.38
C THR A 129 12.11 4.18 -11.97
N ASP A 130 12.16 2.87 -11.79
CA ASP A 130 12.57 2.20 -10.55
C ASP A 130 11.77 2.61 -9.31
N VAL A 131 10.50 3.01 -9.51
CA VAL A 131 9.62 3.44 -8.43
C VAL A 131 9.22 2.24 -7.58
N LEU A 132 9.24 2.42 -6.26
CA LEU A 132 8.78 1.45 -5.27
C LEU A 132 7.45 1.89 -4.67
N PHE A 133 6.50 0.95 -4.56
CA PHE A 133 5.19 1.21 -4.00
C PHE A 133 5.03 0.53 -2.63
N PHE A 134 4.48 1.25 -1.66
CA PHE A 134 4.24 0.76 -0.31
C PHE A 134 2.79 1.04 0.08
N ARG A 135 2.07 0.00 0.50
CA ARG A 135 0.77 0.17 1.16
C ARG A 135 0.96 0.13 2.68
N LEU A 136 0.56 1.19 3.36
CA LEU A 136 0.64 1.38 4.81
C LEU A 136 -0.77 1.28 5.39
N GLY A 137 -1.13 0.11 5.92
CA GLY A 137 -2.50 -0.20 6.29
C GLY A 137 -2.72 -0.50 7.76
N THR A 138 -4.01 -0.66 8.09
CA THR A 138 -4.49 -1.26 9.34
C THR A 138 -5.20 -2.57 9.02
N SER A 139 -5.24 -3.50 9.96
CA SER A 139 -5.78 -4.84 9.74
C SER A 139 -6.29 -5.47 11.05
N GLY A 140 -7.06 -6.54 10.93
CA GLY A 140 -7.32 -7.45 12.03
C GLY A 140 -6.22 -8.50 12.11
N GLY A 141 -5.56 -8.63 13.24
CA GLY A 141 -4.52 -9.64 13.46
C GLY A 141 -5.09 -11.04 13.68
N LEU A 142 -4.29 -12.06 13.47
CA LEU A 142 -4.57 -13.45 13.81
C LEU A 142 -3.44 -14.01 14.69
N GLY A 143 -3.72 -14.23 15.98
CA GLY A 143 -2.76 -14.74 16.94
C GLY A 143 -1.60 -13.78 17.23
N LEU A 144 -1.83 -12.49 17.06
CA LEU A 144 -0.87 -11.41 17.28
C LEU A 144 -1.40 -10.45 18.33
N GLU A 145 -0.50 -9.94 19.16
CA GLU A 145 -0.86 -8.83 20.03
C GLU A 145 -1.23 -7.59 19.20
N PRO A 146 -2.33 -6.89 19.55
CA PRO A 146 -2.71 -5.65 18.87
C PRO A 146 -1.56 -4.63 18.88
N GLY A 147 -1.40 -3.90 17.77
CA GLY A 147 -0.27 -3.01 17.57
C GLY A 147 0.95 -3.67 16.92
N SER A 148 0.94 -4.99 16.69
CA SER A 148 1.98 -5.67 15.90
C SER A 148 1.93 -5.25 14.44
N VAL A 149 3.09 -5.18 13.78
CA VAL A 149 3.22 -4.87 12.35
C VAL A 149 3.44 -6.15 11.56
N VAL A 150 2.68 -6.32 10.49
CA VAL A 150 2.81 -7.44 9.54
C VAL A 150 3.33 -6.91 8.22
N VAL A 151 4.50 -7.40 7.80
CA VAL A 151 5.01 -7.26 6.44
C VAL A 151 4.44 -8.42 5.62
N THR A 152 3.67 -8.10 4.59
CA THR A 152 2.96 -9.11 3.80
C THR A 152 3.91 -9.90 2.93
N GLU A 153 3.98 -11.20 3.17
CA GLU A 153 4.71 -12.14 2.33
C GLU A 153 3.93 -12.48 1.04
N GLN A 154 2.63 -12.77 1.22
CA GLN A 154 1.69 -13.06 0.14
C GLN A 154 0.34 -12.43 0.45
N ALA A 155 -0.25 -11.76 -0.52
CA ALA A 155 -1.65 -11.35 -0.48
C ALA A 155 -2.51 -12.51 -1.01
N VAL A 156 -3.49 -12.96 -0.21
CA VAL A 156 -4.40 -14.05 -0.57
C VAL A 156 -5.85 -13.63 -0.46
N ASP A 157 -6.73 -14.19 -1.27
CA ASP A 157 -8.18 -14.03 -1.15
C ASP A 157 -8.74 -14.94 -0.02
N PRO A 158 -10.03 -14.88 0.31
CA PRO A 158 -10.64 -15.76 1.32
C PRO A 158 -10.60 -17.27 0.97
N LEU A 159 -10.29 -17.62 -0.28
CA LEU A 159 -10.04 -19.00 -0.74
C LEU A 159 -8.54 -19.33 -0.78
N LEU A 160 -7.69 -18.47 -0.20
CA LEU A 160 -6.23 -18.59 -0.15
C LEU A 160 -5.53 -18.56 -1.52
N LYS A 161 -6.18 -17.98 -2.54
CA LYS A 161 -5.58 -17.80 -3.87
C LYS A 161 -4.81 -16.47 -3.93
N THR A 162 -3.67 -16.46 -4.61
CA THR A 162 -2.81 -15.28 -4.83
C THR A 162 -3.13 -14.59 -6.15
N GLN A 163 -4.41 -14.25 -6.35
CA GLN A 163 -4.88 -13.61 -7.59
C GLN A 163 -6.05 -12.67 -7.33
N LEU A 164 -6.19 -11.67 -8.18
CA LEU A 164 -7.35 -10.78 -8.25
C LEU A 164 -8.27 -11.26 -9.36
N ASP A 165 -9.46 -11.70 -9.02
CA ASP A 165 -10.51 -12.06 -9.97
C ASP A 165 -11.44 -10.86 -10.20
N MET A 166 -11.62 -10.47 -11.47
CA MET A 166 -12.48 -9.35 -11.86
C MET A 166 -13.38 -9.73 -13.01
N ALA A 167 -14.63 -9.26 -12.99
CA ALA A 167 -15.52 -9.35 -14.14
C ALA A 167 -15.19 -8.23 -15.15
N ILE A 168 -14.66 -8.57 -16.31
CA ILE A 168 -14.34 -7.65 -17.40
C ILE A 168 -15.13 -8.07 -18.64
N LEU A 169 -15.97 -7.19 -19.17
CA LEU A 169 -16.83 -7.45 -20.34
C LEU A 169 -17.59 -8.79 -20.22
N GLY A 170 -18.16 -9.07 -19.02
CA GLY A 170 -18.94 -10.27 -18.75
C GLY A 170 -18.14 -11.55 -18.58
N LYS A 171 -16.81 -11.48 -18.50
CA LYS A 171 -15.92 -12.62 -18.28
C LYS A 171 -15.08 -12.40 -17.03
N VAL A 172 -14.81 -13.50 -16.29
CA VAL A 172 -13.87 -13.45 -15.17
C VAL A 172 -12.44 -13.44 -15.72
N VAL A 173 -11.68 -12.43 -15.33
CA VAL A 173 -10.25 -12.30 -15.63
C VAL A 173 -9.49 -12.35 -14.32
N SER A 174 -8.55 -13.28 -14.21
CA SER A 174 -7.67 -13.45 -13.06
C SER A 174 -6.32 -12.79 -13.32
N ARG A 175 -5.88 -11.95 -12.38
CA ARG A 175 -4.54 -11.31 -12.40
C ARG A 175 -3.71 -11.80 -11.23
N PRO A 176 -2.48 -12.29 -11.44
CA PRO A 176 -1.59 -12.67 -10.35
C PRO A 176 -1.36 -11.51 -9.37
N ALA A 177 -1.52 -11.77 -8.07
CA ALA A 177 -1.27 -10.80 -7.00
C ALA A 177 0.10 -11.08 -6.38
N VAL A 178 1.17 -10.61 -7.04
CA VAL A 178 2.56 -10.88 -6.67
C VAL A 178 3.16 -9.63 -6.03
N LEU A 179 3.70 -9.77 -4.82
CA LEU A 179 4.52 -8.78 -4.13
C LEU A 179 6.01 -9.09 -4.33
N ASP A 180 6.85 -8.07 -4.17
CA ASP A 180 8.30 -8.24 -4.26
C ASP A 180 8.85 -8.81 -2.93
N ALA A 181 9.36 -10.03 -2.96
CA ALA A 181 9.84 -10.74 -1.77
C ALA A 181 11.09 -10.08 -1.18
N ASP A 182 12.02 -9.63 -2.02
CA ASP A 182 13.26 -8.97 -1.58
C ASP A 182 12.92 -7.65 -0.89
N LEU A 183 11.97 -6.89 -1.44
CA LEU A 183 11.51 -5.64 -0.83
C LEU A 183 10.83 -5.89 0.53
N ALA A 184 10.06 -6.98 0.67
CA ALA A 184 9.47 -7.37 1.94
C ALA A 184 10.55 -7.73 2.98
N ASP A 185 11.60 -8.44 2.59
CA ASP A 185 12.72 -8.78 3.46
C ASP A 185 13.56 -7.54 3.83
N GLU A 186 13.77 -6.61 2.91
CA GLU A 186 14.41 -5.33 3.21
C GLU A 186 13.62 -4.49 4.23
N ILE A 187 12.28 -4.50 4.15
CA ILE A 187 11.40 -3.83 5.11
C ILE A 187 11.51 -4.50 6.49
N LEU A 188 11.42 -5.84 6.54
CA LEU A 188 11.54 -6.59 7.78
C LEU A 188 12.87 -6.31 8.48
N ALA A 189 13.96 -6.21 7.72
CA ALA A 189 15.29 -5.87 8.23
C ALA A 189 15.41 -4.43 8.79
N CYS A 190 14.41 -3.57 8.58
CA CYS A 190 14.33 -2.24 9.18
C CYS A 190 13.67 -2.24 10.57
N ALA A 191 13.12 -3.36 11.03
CA ALA A 191 12.68 -3.53 12.42
C ALA A 191 13.90 -3.50 13.36
N ARG A 192 13.72 -2.91 14.54
CA ARG A 192 14.80 -2.75 15.52
C ARG A 192 14.44 -3.45 16.83
N PRO A 193 15.43 -3.95 17.59
CA PRO A 193 15.20 -4.58 18.89
C PRO A 193 14.60 -3.63 19.95
N ASP A 194 14.82 -2.32 19.79
CA ASP A 194 14.30 -1.26 20.65
C ASP A 194 12.94 -0.69 20.23
N ASP A 195 12.33 -1.22 19.16
CA ASP A 195 10.95 -0.89 18.82
C ASP A 195 10.00 -1.36 19.94
N ASN A 196 9.03 -0.52 20.30
CA ASN A 196 7.98 -0.86 21.28
C ASN A 196 6.85 -1.72 20.68
N PHE A 197 7.09 -2.33 19.52
CA PHE A 197 6.15 -3.21 18.81
C PHE A 197 6.90 -4.30 18.04
N ILE A 198 6.19 -5.39 17.82
CA ILE A 198 6.72 -6.54 17.07
C ILE A 198 6.45 -6.32 15.56
N THR A 199 7.46 -6.61 14.75
CA THR A 199 7.33 -6.67 13.29
C THR A 199 7.60 -8.09 12.81
N ILE A 200 6.65 -8.67 12.08
CA ILE A 200 6.75 -10.03 11.55
C ILE A 200 6.43 -10.08 10.06
N LYS A 201 6.80 -11.17 9.41
CA LYS A 201 6.37 -11.49 8.04
C LYS A 201 5.29 -12.58 8.06
N GLY A 202 4.27 -12.46 7.19
CA GLY A 202 3.19 -13.45 7.06
C GLY A 202 2.24 -13.15 5.93
N LYS A 203 1.33 -14.08 5.66
CA LYS A 203 0.30 -13.89 4.63
C LYS A 203 -0.76 -12.91 5.14
N THR A 204 -1.28 -12.08 4.23
CA THR A 204 -2.40 -11.16 4.48
C THR A 204 -3.60 -11.62 3.67
N MET A 205 -4.72 -11.91 4.34
CA MET A 205 -5.98 -12.20 3.67
C MET A 205 -6.70 -10.90 3.32
N CYS A 206 -7.07 -10.76 2.06
CA CYS A 206 -7.75 -9.58 1.52
C CYS A 206 -9.20 -9.95 1.16
N THR A 207 -10.16 -9.20 1.68
CA THR A 207 -11.58 -9.45 1.47
C THR A 207 -12.27 -8.29 0.79
N ASN A 208 -13.37 -8.55 0.07
CA ASN A 208 -14.23 -7.53 -0.51
C ASN A 208 -15.24 -6.95 0.48
N ASP A 209 -15.45 -7.63 1.60
CA ASP A 209 -16.39 -7.24 2.64
C ASP A 209 -15.69 -7.21 4.00
N PHE A 210 -16.11 -6.27 4.85
CA PHE A 210 -15.55 -6.08 6.19
C PHE A 210 -16.14 -7.03 7.23
N TYR A 211 -17.42 -7.44 7.05
CA TYR A 211 -18.15 -8.22 8.02
C TYR A 211 -18.16 -9.71 7.70
N GLU A 212 -19.11 -10.19 6.90
CA GLU A 212 -19.25 -11.63 6.59
C GLU A 212 -18.03 -12.19 5.86
N GLY A 213 -17.47 -11.42 4.92
CA GLY A 213 -16.26 -11.80 4.18
C GLY A 213 -15.02 -12.00 5.06
N GLN A 214 -15.00 -11.42 6.27
CA GLN A 214 -13.95 -11.60 7.27
C GLN A 214 -14.33 -12.57 8.40
N GLY A 215 -15.49 -13.24 8.29
CA GLY A 215 -15.98 -14.12 9.35
C GLY A 215 -16.29 -13.38 10.65
N ARG A 216 -16.84 -12.14 10.59
CA ARG A 216 -17.22 -11.35 11.78
C ARG A 216 -18.65 -11.68 12.19
N LEU A 217 -18.89 -11.66 13.51
CA LEU A 217 -20.23 -11.89 14.08
C LEU A 217 -21.00 -10.60 14.34
N ASP A 218 -20.35 -9.44 14.23
CA ASP A 218 -20.88 -8.14 14.61
C ASP A 218 -21.44 -7.32 13.43
N GLY A 219 -21.62 -7.93 12.27
CA GLY A 219 -22.29 -7.34 11.12
C GLY A 219 -23.81 -7.31 11.26
N ALA A 220 -24.48 -6.56 10.38
CA ALA A 220 -25.95 -6.56 10.33
C ALA A 220 -26.54 -7.91 9.86
N PHE A 221 -25.73 -8.69 9.15
CA PHE A 221 -26.09 -10.03 8.68
C PHE A 221 -25.02 -11.02 9.11
N CYS A 222 -25.44 -12.22 9.55
CA CYS A 222 -24.57 -13.32 9.89
C CYS A 222 -25.38 -14.62 9.86
N HIS A 223 -24.94 -15.59 9.06
CA HIS A 223 -25.61 -16.89 8.89
C HIS A 223 -24.70 -18.06 9.28
N TYR A 224 -23.64 -17.80 10.05
CA TYR A 224 -22.71 -18.81 10.58
C TYR A 224 -22.53 -18.63 12.08
N THR A 225 -22.11 -19.69 12.75
CA THR A 225 -21.90 -19.74 14.19
C THR A 225 -20.51 -19.22 14.59
N GLU A 226 -20.33 -18.94 15.87
CA GLU A 226 -19.03 -18.62 16.44
C GLU A 226 -18.02 -19.77 16.23
N GLN A 227 -18.47 -21.03 16.34
CA GLN A 227 -17.61 -22.19 16.13
C GLN A 227 -17.10 -22.23 14.68
N GLU A 228 -17.97 -22.07 13.70
CA GLU A 228 -17.58 -22.04 12.27
C GLU A 228 -16.60 -20.89 11.98
N LYS A 229 -16.85 -19.70 12.54
CA LYS A 229 -15.88 -18.59 12.48
C LYS A 229 -14.52 -19.00 13.04
N MET A 230 -14.50 -19.56 14.26
CA MET A 230 -13.24 -19.90 14.92
C MET A 230 -12.49 -21.01 14.21
N ASP A 231 -13.18 -21.98 13.64
CA ASP A 231 -12.59 -23.05 12.86
C ASP A 231 -11.94 -22.49 11.57
N PHE A 232 -12.65 -21.57 10.87
CA PHE A 232 -12.10 -20.87 9.72
C PHE A 232 -10.87 -20.02 10.08
N LEU A 233 -10.93 -19.18 11.12
CA LEU A 233 -9.81 -18.32 11.52
C LEU A 233 -8.58 -19.13 11.94
N LYS A 234 -8.78 -20.23 12.67
CA LYS A 234 -7.69 -21.15 13.06
C LYS A 234 -7.08 -21.83 11.84
N GLU A 235 -7.90 -22.24 10.88
CA GLU A 235 -7.41 -22.90 9.67
C GLU A 235 -6.56 -21.94 8.82
N ILE A 236 -7.04 -20.71 8.54
CA ILE A 236 -6.24 -19.75 7.78
C ILE A 236 -4.97 -19.32 8.54
N HIS A 237 -5.04 -19.22 9.88
CA HIS A 237 -3.84 -18.97 10.69
C HIS A 237 -2.81 -20.08 10.54
N LYS A 238 -3.24 -21.35 10.56
CA LYS A 238 -2.39 -22.52 10.31
C LYS A 238 -1.77 -22.49 8.90
N GLN A 239 -2.48 -21.95 7.91
CA GLN A 239 -2.00 -21.73 6.54
C GLN A 239 -1.04 -20.54 6.39
N GLY A 240 -0.71 -19.87 7.50
CA GLY A 240 0.28 -18.77 7.55
C GLY A 240 -0.32 -17.37 7.44
N VAL A 241 -1.65 -17.22 7.43
CA VAL A 241 -2.27 -15.88 7.49
C VAL A 241 -2.04 -15.28 8.87
N ARG A 242 -1.62 -14.01 8.90
CA ARG A 242 -1.32 -13.27 10.13
C ARG A 242 -2.21 -12.05 10.31
N ASN A 243 -2.83 -11.57 9.25
CA ASN A 243 -3.78 -10.47 9.32
C ASN A 243 -4.79 -10.49 8.16
N ILE A 244 -5.86 -9.72 8.34
CA ILE A 244 -6.97 -9.59 7.40
C ILE A 244 -7.23 -8.11 7.13
N GLU A 245 -7.37 -7.74 5.86
CA GLU A 245 -7.65 -6.38 5.40
C GLU A 245 -8.39 -6.40 4.04
N MET A 246 -8.46 -5.29 3.29
CA MET A 246 -9.39 -5.17 2.16
C MET A 246 -8.75 -4.66 0.84
N GLU A 247 -7.42 -4.51 0.72
CA GLU A 247 -6.80 -3.89 -0.46
C GLU A 247 -5.56 -4.62 -1.01
N SER A 248 -4.92 -5.47 -0.22
CA SER A 248 -3.59 -6.03 -0.56
C SER A 248 -3.56 -6.82 -1.87
N ILE A 249 -4.59 -7.57 -2.20
CA ILE A 249 -4.68 -8.31 -3.47
C ILE A 249 -4.76 -7.35 -4.67
N CYS A 250 -5.60 -6.31 -4.58
CA CYS A 250 -5.71 -5.32 -5.65
C CYS A 250 -4.37 -4.59 -5.83
N PHE A 251 -3.78 -4.12 -4.74
CA PHE A 251 -2.47 -3.47 -4.75
C PHE A 251 -1.40 -4.37 -5.41
N ALA A 252 -1.26 -5.61 -4.96
CA ALA A 252 -0.27 -6.56 -5.46
C ALA A 252 -0.46 -6.86 -6.96
N ALA A 253 -1.71 -7.13 -7.38
CA ALA A 253 -2.03 -7.44 -8.77
C ALA A 253 -1.73 -6.25 -9.69
N MET A 254 -2.06 -5.04 -9.29
CA MET A 254 -1.81 -3.83 -10.10
C MET A 254 -0.32 -3.48 -10.16
N CYS A 255 0.41 -3.59 -9.06
CA CYS A 255 1.86 -3.42 -9.05
C CYS A 255 2.55 -4.42 -9.99
N HIS A 256 2.20 -5.70 -9.86
CA HIS A 256 2.76 -6.75 -10.72
C HIS A 256 2.46 -6.50 -12.20
N HIS A 257 1.23 -6.14 -12.54
CA HIS A 257 0.81 -5.89 -13.93
C HIS A 257 1.47 -4.66 -14.54
N ALA A 258 1.83 -3.66 -13.73
CA ALA A 258 2.53 -2.44 -14.15
C ALA A 258 4.05 -2.54 -14.05
N ASN A 259 4.63 -3.72 -13.74
CA ASN A 259 6.06 -3.94 -13.51
C ASN A 259 6.65 -3.05 -12.39
N ILE A 260 5.90 -2.90 -11.30
CA ILE A 260 6.29 -2.12 -10.13
C ILE A 260 6.61 -3.07 -8.97
N LYS A 261 7.72 -2.84 -8.27
CA LYS A 261 7.97 -3.51 -6.99
C LYS A 261 7.07 -2.92 -5.92
N GLY A 262 6.23 -3.77 -5.33
CA GLY A 262 5.27 -3.38 -4.30
C GLY A 262 5.42 -4.19 -3.03
N ALA A 263 5.19 -3.55 -1.88
CA ALA A 263 5.11 -4.21 -0.59
C ALA A 263 3.92 -3.67 0.24
N VAL A 264 3.36 -4.52 1.07
CA VAL A 264 2.24 -4.19 1.97
C VAL A 264 2.71 -4.35 3.41
N VAL A 265 2.47 -3.32 4.22
CA VAL A 265 2.80 -3.29 5.65
C VAL A 265 1.59 -2.80 6.43
N CYS A 266 1.06 -3.62 7.32
CA CYS A 266 -0.13 -3.30 8.09
C CYS A 266 0.11 -3.46 9.58
N VAL A 267 -0.43 -2.55 10.39
CA VAL A 267 -0.54 -2.74 11.83
C VAL A 267 -1.83 -3.47 12.17
N THR A 268 -1.80 -4.34 13.16
CA THR A 268 -2.99 -5.02 13.68
C THR A 268 -3.67 -4.17 14.75
N LEU A 269 -5.02 -4.04 14.68
CA LEU A 269 -5.78 -3.24 15.64
C LEU A 269 -6.46 -4.11 16.72
N LEU A 270 -6.56 -5.40 16.49
CA LEU A 270 -7.15 -6.40 17.39
C LEU A 270 -6.63 -7.79 17.03
N ASP A 271 -6.80 -8.75 17.93
CA ASP A 271 -6.62 -10.18 17.62
C ASP A 271 -7.99 -10.82 17.34
N ARG A 272 -8.22 -11.18 16.08
CA ARG A 272 -9.48 -11.77 15.58
C ARG A 272 -9.78 -13.15 16.20
N LEU A 273 -8.78 -13.79 16.80
CA LEU A 273 -8.99 -15.02 17.58
C LEU A 273 -9.58 -14.74 18.96
N LYS A 274 -9.58 -13.48 19.43
CA LYS A 274 -10.11 -13.06 20.74
C LYS A 274 -11.42 -12.26 20.63
N GLY A 275 -11.78 -11.80 19.42
CA GLY A 275 -13.02 -11.04 19.20
C GLY A 275 -13.03 -10.24 17.90
N ASP A 276 -14.10 -9.48 17.71
CA ASP A 276 -14.33 -8.69 16.48
C ASP A 276 -14.30 -7.18 16.75
N GLN A 277 -14.51 -6.75 18.00
CA GLN A 277 -14.62 -5.34 18.35
C GLN A 277 -13.28 -4.68 18.61
N VAL A 278 -13.05 -3.52 18.00
CA VAL A 278 -11.88 -2.66 18.30
C VAL A 278 -12.26 -1.75 19.45
N SER A 279 -11.85 -2.12 20.66
CA SER A 279 -12.15 -1.38 21.92
C SER A 279 -10.99 -0.51 22.38
N THR A 280 -9.87 -0.52 21.69
CA THR A 280 -8.66 0.26 22.03
C THR A 280 -8.94 1.76 21.91
N PRO A 281 -8.49 2.60 22.85
CA PRO A 281 -8.62 4.06 22.78
C PRO A 281 -8.06 4.65 21.49
N HIS A 282 -8.68 5.74 21.02
CA HIS A 282 -8.38 6.36 19.71
C HIS A 282 -6.94 6.91 19.63
N ASP A 283 -6.40 7.43 20.71
CA ASP A 283 -5.01 7.92 20.79
C ASP A 283 -4.01 6.78 20.60
N VAL A 284 -4.24 5.64 21.23
CA VAL A 284 -3.44 4.41 21.04
C VAL A 284 -3.54 3.89 19.60
N LEU A 285 -4.76 3.83 19.04
CA LEU A 285 -4.96 3.43 17.64
C LEU A 285 -4.26 4.38 16.67
N SER A 286 -4.23 5.68 17.01
CA SER A 286 -3.53 6.69 16.21
C SER A 286 -2.01 6.48 16.22
N GLU A 287 -1.45 6.17 17.39
CA GLU A 287 -0.02 5.80 17.51
C GLU A 287 0.28 4.52 16.73
N TRP A 288 -0.49 3.45 16.93
CA TRP A 288 -0.29 2.21 16.18
C TRP A 288 -0.36 2.42 14.67
N GLY A 289 -1.25 3.29 14.21
CA GLY A 289 -1.40 3.64 12.80
C GLY A 289 -0.14 4.21 12.15
N GLN A 290 0.81 4.72 12.94
CA GLN A 290 2.09 5.24 12.45
C GLN A 290 3.18 4.15 12.35
N ARG A 291 3.04 3.00 13.00
CA ARG A 291 4.08 1.97 13.05
C ARG A 291 4.52 1.46 11.67
N PRO A 292 3.61 1.19 10.71
CA PRO A 292 4.01 0.88 9.33
C PRO A 292 4.83 1.99 8.68
N ALA A 293 4.50 3.25 8.95
CA ALA A 293 5.20 4.41 8.43
C ALA A 293 6.64 4.50 8.96
N ILE A 294 6.86 4.18 10.24
CA ILE A 294 8.20 4.17 10.86
C ILE A 294 9.11 3.15 10.16
N ILE A 295 8.65 1.93 9.95
CA ILE A 295 9.45 0.87 9.33
C ILE A 295 9.76 1.22 7.87
N VAL A 296 8.76 1.65 7.10
CA VAL A 296 8.95 2.01 5.69
C VAL A 296 9.77 3.30 5.56
N GLY A 297 9.60 4.27 6.44
CA GLY A 297 10.40 5.50 6.46
C GLY A 297 11.90 5.22 6.67
N ARG A 298 12.23 4.28 7.56
CA ARG A 298 13.64 3.83 7.74
C ARG A 298 14.20 3.22 6.46
N LEU A 299 13.43 2.42 5.72
CA LEU A 299 13.86 1.87 4.45
C LEU A 299 14.06 2.96 3.41
N ILE A 300 13.13 3.91 3.27
CA ILE A 300 13.24 5.04 2.34
C ILE A 300 14.52 5.82 2.62
N LYS A 301 14.75 6.20 3.89
CA LYS A 301 15.97 6.90 4.30
C LYS A 301 17.24 6.12 3.97
N LYS A 302 17.25 4.81 4.23
CA LYS A 302 18.38 3.93 3.90
C LYS A 302 18.65 3.90 2.40
N LYS A 303 17.60 3.82 1.56
CA LYS A 303 17.74 3.78 0.10
C LYS A 303 18.23 5.10 -0.47
N LEU A 304 17.80 6.24 0.09
CA LEU A 304 18.26 7.56 -0.36
C LEU A 304 19.69 7.87 0.06
N ASN A 305 20.18 7.38 1.19
CA ASN A 305 21.55 7.60 1.65
C ASN A 305 22.58 6.73 0.92
N LYS A 306 22.15 5.80 0.06
CA LYS A 306 23.02 4.95 -0.76
C LYS A 306 23.28 5.51 -2.16
N GLU A 307 22.56 6.57 -2.53
CA GLU A 307 22.75 7.31 -3.79
C GLU A 307 23.57 8.58 -3.55
#